data_ed42118202f483274a7ed15c7958e42f
#
_entry.id   ed42118202f483274a7ed15c7958e42f
#
_cell.length_a   1.000
_cell.length_b   1.000
_cell.length_c   1.000
_cell.angle_alpha   90.00
_cell.angle_beta   90.00
_cell.angle_gamma   90.00
#
_symmetry.space_group_name_H-M   'P 1'
#
loop_
_entity.id
_entity.type
_entity.pdbx_description
1 polymer ?
#
loop_
_entity_poly.entity_id
_entity_poly.type
_entity_poly.pdbx_seq_one_letter_code
_entity_poly.pdbx_strand_id
1 'polypeptide(L)'
;MAIELSKLEAHPCNSVELEQYATEGDLAAFWLLAIDQLDDLQNKSILDLGAGNGILGLGTAYLGASEILLIEADIDAHEVSKNNIAKVNQKFDIKINSINAMIGIDEIQVSSEFDIVIMNPPWGFQKEKADRPLLEFSFKLNADSIYVLHSAKEKHLLPVAKDFGYEGEIVFETDFRLPAKYSHHTKKTAMTEVRCWRFHKPGDKKIISEQILDE
;
A
#
# COMPACT_ATOMS: atom_id res chain seq x y z
N MET A 1 -11.48 2.43 13.73
CA MET A 1 -10.70 2.76 12.51
C MET A 1 -11.48 2.42 11.24
N ALA A 2 -11.89 1.20 10.96
CA ALA A 2 -12.60 0.83 9.71
C ALA A 2 -13.78 1.77 9.34
N ILE A 3 -14.65 2.09 10.30
CA ILE A 3 -15.77 3.04 10.10
C ILE A 3 -15.27 4.42 9.67
N GLU A 4 -14.16 4.90 10.20
CA GLU A 4 -13.60 6.21 9.85
C GLU A 4 -12.97 6.18 8.44
N LEU A 5 -12.27 5.11 8.10
CA LEU A 5 -11.71 4.92 6.76
C LEU A 5 -12.81 4.80 5.69
N SER A 6 -13.94 4.15 6.01
CA SER A 6 -15.09 4.06 5.10
C SER A 6 -15.82 5.39 4.86
N LYS A 7 -15.53 6.45 5.64
CA LYS A 7 -16.06 7.81 5.42
C LYS A 7 -15.19 8.65 4.47
N LEU A 8 -14.01 8.17 4.13
CA LEU A 8 -13.17 8.82 3.13
C LEU A 8 -13.87 8.79 1.77
N GLU A 9 -13.62 9.79 0.96
CA GLU A 9 -14.10 9.84 -0.41
C GLU A 9 -13.56 8.65 -1.19
N ALA A 10 -14.43 7.97 -1.92
CA ALA A 10 -14.09 6.72 -2.59
C ALA A 10 -13.11 6.95 -3.75
N HIS A 11 -12.27 5.95 -4.02
CA HIS A 11 -11.40 5.94 -5.18
C HIS A 11 -12.22 6.00 -6.47
N PRO A 12 -11.90 6.87 -7.44
CA PRO A 12 -12.66 7.03 -8.68
C PRO A 12 -12.63 5.79 -9.57
N CYS A 13 -11.55 4.99 -9.53
CA CYS A 13 -11.36 3.78 -10.34
C CYS A 13 -11.63 4.02 -11.82
N ASN A 14 -11.13 5.13 -12.38
CA ASN A 14 -11.39 5.57 -13.74
C ASN A 14 -10.45 4.95 -14.77
N SER A 15 -9.24 4.59 -14.37
CA SER A 15 -8.19 4.11 -15.27
C SER A 15 -8.07 2.58 -15.20
N VAL A 16 -8.37 1.92 -16.30
CA VAL A 16 -8.14 0.47 -16.46
C VAL A 16 -6.64 0.20 -16.64
N GLU A 17 -5.92 1.10 -17.33
CA GLU A 17 -4.50 0.96 -17.62
C GLU A 17 -3.63 0.99 -16.36
N LEU A 18 -4.07 1.71 -15.31
CA LEU A 18 -3.39 1.78 -14.02
C LEU A 18 -3.81 0.66 -13.07
N GLU A 19 -4.66 -0.27 -13.51
CA GLU A 19 -5.16 -1.40 -12.70
C GLU A 19 -5.68 -0.96 -11.33
N GLN A 20 -6.50 0.10 -11.30
CA GLN A 20 -6.99 0.70 -10.07
C GLN A 20 -7.99 -0.20 -9.33
N TYR A 21 -7.66 -0.56 -8.10
CA TYR A 21 -8.52 -1.28 -7.17
C TYR A 21 -8.70 -0.45 -5.91
N ALA A 22 -9.96 -0.22 -5.54
CA ALA A 22 -10.24 0.42 -4.26
C ALA A 22 -9.99 -0.58 -3.12
N THR A 23 -9.12 -0.24 -2.20
CA THR A 23 -8.98 -0.97 -0.93
C THR A 23 -10.18 -0.63 -0.04
N GLU A 24 -10.96 -1.65 0.34
CA GLU A 24 -12.12 -1.46 1.22
C GLU A 24 -11.66 -1.06 2.64
N GLY A 25 -12.46 -0.24 3.34
CA GLY A 25 -12.10 0.30 4.65
C GLY A 25 -11.82 -0.77 5.72
N ASP A 26 -12.51 -1.91 5.66
CA ASP A 26 -12.28 -3.03 6.59
C ASP A 26 -10.93 -3.69 6.33
N LEU A 27 -10.57 -3.94 5.06
CA LEU A 27 -9.28 -4.50 4.70
C LEU A 27 -8.14 -3.53 5.03
N ALA A 28 -8.32 -2.23 4.71
CA ALA A 28 -7.34 -1.21 5.06
C ALA A 28 -7.08 -1.17 6.57
N ALA A 29 -8.16 -1.18 7.37
CA ALA A 29 -8.06 -1.19 8.83
C ALA A 29 -7.35 -2.45 9.36
N PHE A 30 -7.72 -3.62 8.84
CA PHE A 30 -7.08 -4.88 9.22
C PHE A 30 -5.58 -4.87 8.90
N TRP A 31 -5.23 -4.45 7.69
CA TRP A 31 -3.84 -4.39 7.25
C TRP A 31 -3.01 -3.41 8.07
N LEU A 32 -3.53 -2.20 8.31
CA LEU A 32 -2.82 -1.19 9.10
C LEU A 32 -2.63 -1.61 10.56
N LEU A 33 -3.60 -2.32 11.16
CA LEU A 33 -3.45 -2.89 12.50
C LEU A 33 -2.37 -3.99 12.52
N ALA A 34 -2.28 -4.80 11.47
CA ALA A 34 -1.22 -5.80 11.37
C ALA A 34 0.17 -5.15 11.24
N ILE A 35 0.29 -4.05 10.47
CA ILE A 35 1.52 -3.26 10.37
C ILE A 35 1.90 -2.70 11.75
N ASP A 36 0.94 -2.08 12.44
CA ASP A 36 1.14 -1.46 13.75
C ASP A 36 1.64 -2.48 14.81
N GLN A 37 1.11 -3.70 14.78
CA GLN A 37 1.58 -4.78 15.65
C GLN A 37 3.03 -5.20 15.38
N LEU A 38 3.50 -5.08 14.14
CA LEU A 38 4.85 -5.49 13.77
C LEU A 38 5.86 -4.35 13.93
N ASP A 39 5.52 -3.16 13.49
CA ASP A 39 6.48 -2.06 13.35
C ASP A 39 6.08 -0.77 14.10
N ASP A 40 5.07 -0.81 14.96
CA ASP A 40 4.62 0.32 15.79
C ASP A 40 4.60 1.65 15.01
N LEU A 41 3.43 2.01 14.51
CA LEU A 41 3.26 3.21 13.66
C LEU A 41 3.37 4.54 14.44
N GLN A 42 3.46 4.48 15.76
CA GLN A 42 3.56 5.69 16.58
C GLN A 42 4.83 6.48 16.26
N ASN A 43 4.67 7.75 15.88
CA ASN A 43 5.73 8.67 15.50
C ASN A 43 6.53 8.29 14.23
N LYS A 44 6.03 7.36 13.42
CA LYS A 44 6.67 6.95 12.17
C LYS A 44 6.37 7.88 11.02
N SER A 45 7.33 7.99 10.09
CA SER A 45 7.19 8.63 8.79
C SER A 45 6.77 7.59 7.75
N ILE A 46 5.67 7.86 7.04
CA ILE A 46 5.01 6.90 6.16
C ILE A 46 5.01 7.41 4.73
N LEU A 47 5.36 6.52 3.79
CA LEU A 47 5.19 6.75 2.36
C LEU A 47 4.17 5.76 1.79
N ASP A 48 3.12 6.26 1.16
CA ASP A 48 2.11 5.47 0.43
C ASP A 48 2.33 5.64 -1.07
N LEU A 49 2.75 4.55 -1.75
CA LEU A 49 3.07 4.54 -3.18
C LEU A 49 1.91 3.94 -3.99
N GLY A 50 1.42 4.71 -4.98
CA GLY A 50 0.17 4.37 -5.66
C GLY A 50 -1.00 4.56 -4.71
N ALA A 51 -1.02 5.69 -4.03
CA ALA A 51 -1.87 5.92 -2.86
C ALA A 51 -3.37 5.91 -3.16
N GLY A 52 -3.76 6.04 -4.43
CA GLY A 52 -5.15 6.13 -4.83
C GLY A 52 -5.87 7.28 -4.12
N ASN A 53 -6.94 6.97 -3.40
CA ASN A 53 -7.65 7.94 -2.57
C ASN A 53 -6.98 8.23 -1.22
N GLY A 54 -5.82 7.65 -0.96
CA GLY A 54 -5.02 7.83 0.25
C GLY A 54 -5.42 6.97 1.45
N ILE A 55 -6.29 5.99 1.28
CA ILE A 55 -6.88 5.25 2.42
C ILE A 55 -5.83 4.56 3.31
N LEU A 56 -4.75 4.03 2.74
CA LEU A 56 -3.69 3.35 3.49
C LEU A 56 -2.83 4.37 4.23
N GLY A 57 -2.20 5.30 3.52
CA GLY A 57 -1.37 6.33 4.15
C GLY A 57 -2.14 7.13 5.20
N LEU A 58 -3.32 7.65 4.86
CA LEU A 58 -4.14 8.44 5.79
C LEU A 58 -4.63 7.62 6.98
N GLY A 59 -4.81 6.33 6.81
CA GLY A 59 -5.18 5.42 7.89
C GLY A 59 -4.12 5.34 9.00
N THR A 60 -2.84 5.51 8.67
CA THR A 60 -1.74 5.49 9.65
C THR A 60 -1.81 6.66 10.64
N ALA A 61 -2.46 7.77 10.28
CA ALA A 61 -2.69 8.88 11.21
C ALA A 61 -3.51 8.46 12.44
N TYR A 62 -4.42 7.50 12.28
CA TYR A 62 -5.22 6.96 13.39
C TYR A 62 -4.40 6.05 14.32
N LEU A 63 -3.20 5.66 13.91
CA LEU A 63 -2.25 4.83 14.65
C LEU A 63 -1.00 5.62 15.09
N GLY A 64 -1.06 6.96 14.96
CA GLY A 64 -0.06 7.86 15.52
C GLY A 64 1.14 8.16 14.62
N ALA A 65 1.07 7.89 13.32
CA ALA A 65 2.10 8.34 12.38
C ALA A 65 2.34 9.86 12.49
N SER A 66 3.58 10.30 12.33
CA SER A 66 3.97 11.70 12.50
C SER A 66 4.08 12.47 11.18
N GLU A 67 4.37 11.79 10.10
CA GLU A 67 4.47 12.36 8.76
C GLU A 67 3.96 11.35 7.72
N ILE A 68 3.21 11.84 6.73
CA ILE A 68 2.67 11.01 5.66
C ILE A 68 2.94 11.70 4.32
N LEU A 69 3.49 10.96 3.37
CA LEU A 69 3.57 11.36 1.97
C LEU A 69 2.78 10.36 1.12
N LEU A 70 1.88 10.88 0.29
CA LEU A 70 1.13 10.12 -0.71
C LEU A 70 1.70 10.40 -2.09
N ILE A 71 1.98 9.37 -2.90
CA ILE A 71 2.36 9.53 -4.31
C ILE A 71 1.37 8.77 -5.16
N GLU A 72 0.70 9.48 -6.07
CA GLU A 72 -0.35 8.93 -6.94
C GLU A 72 -0.18 9.44 -8.37
N ALA A 73 -0.25 8.52 -9.35
CA ALA A 73 -0.09 8.84 -10.76
C ALA A 73 -1.36 9.39 -11.41
N ASP A 74 -2.52 8.86 -11.02
CA ASP A 74 -3.83 9.30 -11.54
C ASP A 74 -4.23 10.62 -10.92
N ILE A 75 -4.46 11.64 -11.76
CA ILE A 75 -4.81 12.98 -11.30
C ILE A 75 -6.17 13.02 -10.59
N ASP A 76 -7.14 12.23 -11.03
CA ASP A 76 -8.47 12.21 -10.42
C ASP A 76 -8.41 11.55 -9.02
N ALA A 77 -7.66 10.45 -8.88
CA ALA A 77 -7.42 9.81 -7.61
C ALA A 77 -6.60 10.72 -6.65
N HIS A 78 -5.60 11.42 -7.17
CA HIS A 78 -4.83 12.40 -6.42
C HIS A 78 -5.71 13.56 -5.91
N GLU A 79 -6.62 14.11 -6.71
CA GLU A 79 -7.56 15.15 -6.25
C GLU A 79 -8.48 14.63 -5.14
N VAL A 80 -8.96 13.38 -5.25
CA VAL A 80 -9.72 12.73 -4.18
C VAL A 80 -8.87 12.57 -2.92
N SER A 81 -7.61 12.18 -3.05
CA SER A 81 -6.71 12.05 -1.89
C SER A 81 -6.51 13.38 -1.16
N LYS A 82 -6.42 14.51 -1.87
CA LYS A 82 -6.34 15.86 -1.28
C LYS A 82 -7.58 16.21 -0.45
N ASN A 83 -8.78 15.87 -0.95
CA ASN A 83 -10.02 16.03 -0.20
C ASN A 83 -10.01 15.20 1.09
N ASN A 84 -9.49 13.98 1.01
CA ASN A 84 -9.36 13.10 2.16
C ASN A 84 -8.30 13.58 3.16
N ILE A 85 -7.17 14.13 2.68
CA ILE A 85 -6.17 14.81 3.53
C ILE A 85 -6.83 15.91 4.35
N ALA A 86 -7.65 16.76 3.69
CA ALA A 86 -8.34 17.84 4.39
C ALA A 86 -9.27 17.34 5.52
N LYS A 87 -9.94 16.18 5.31
CA LYS A 87 -10.78 15.55 6.35
C LYS A 87 -9.94 15.00 7.52
N VAL A 88 -8.79 14.38 7.23
CA VAL A 88 -7.89 13.84 8.27
C VAL A 88 -7.25 14.95 9.07
N ASN A 89 -6.80 16.03 8.43
CA ASN A 89 -6.21 17.20 9.09
C ASN A 89 -7.19 17.96 10.00
N GLN A 90 -8.50 17.74 9.87
CA GLN A 90 -9.49 18.25 10.84
C GLN A 90 -9.44 17.50 12.19
N LYS A 91 -8.88 16.29 12.21
CA LYS A 91 -8.84 15.41 13.38
C LYS A 91 -7.46 15.31 14.01
N PHE A 92 -6.42 15.40 13.19
CA PHE A 92 -5.04 15.17 13.61
C PHE A 92 -4.16 16.34 13.16
N ASP A 93 -3.32 16.80 14.08
CA ASP A 93 -2.25 17.76 13.78
C ASP A 93 -1.02 16.99 13.31
N ILE A 94 -1.00 16.65 12.02
CA ILE A 94 0.01 15.80 11.40
C ILE A 94 0.42 16.39 10.04
N LYS A 95 1.69 16.26 9.70
CA LYS A 95 2.20 16.69 8.39
C LYS A 95 1.83 15.66 7.32
N ILE A 96 0.87 16.01 6.45
CA ILE A 96 0.47 15.17 5.31
C ILE A 96 0.70 15.94 4.02
N ASN A 97 1.46 15.33 3.09
CA ASN A 97 1.71 15.85 1.76
C ASN A 97 1.23 14.84 0.70
N SER A 98 0.98 15.34 -0.51
CA SER A 98 0.69 14.49 -1.66
C SER A 98 1.37 15.02 -2.91
N ILE A 99 1.81 14.11 -3.78
CA ILE A 99 2.45 14.40 -5.06
C ILE A 99 1.69 13.65 -6.15
N ASN A 100 1.28 14.36 -7.20
CA ASN A 100 0.81 13.71 -8.42
C ASN A 100 2.02 13.44 -9.32
N ALA A 101 2.44 12.19 -9.39
CA ALA A 101 3.57 11.77 -10.19
C ALA A 101 3.53 10.27 -10.51
N MET A 102 4.02 9.90 -11.68
CA MET A 102 4.18 8.51 -12.12
C MET A 102 5.61 8.03 -11.87
N ILE A 103 5.75 7.15 -10.89
CA ILE A 103 7.03 6.55 -10.53
C ILE A 103 7.61 5.76 -11.72
N GLY A 104 8.89 6.03 -12.02
CA GLY A 104 9.59 5.45 -13.16
C GLY A 104 9.47 6.27 -14.45
N ILE A 105 8.71 7.36 -14.47
CA ILE A 105 8.60 8.32 -15.57
C ILE A 105 9.00 9.71 -15.09
N ASP A 106 8.39 10.20 -14.02
CA ASP A 106 8.65 11.52 -13.47
C ASP A 106 9.87 11.51 -12.54
N GLU A 107 10.63 12.62 -12.53
CA GLU A 107 11.66 12.84 -11.52
C GLU A 107 11.01 13.21 -10.19
N ILE A 108 11.07 12.29 -9.24
CA ILE A 108 10.51 12.50 -7.90
C ILE A 108 11.66 12.64 -6.92
N GLN A 109 11.78 13.83 -6.33
CA GLN A 109 12.72 14.06 -5.24
C GLN A 109 11.99 13.89 -3.91
N VAL A 110 12.28 12.81 -3.23
CA VAL A 110 11.83 12.58 -1.87
C VAL A 110 12.96 12.97 -0.93
N SER A 111 12.73 14.04 -0.17
CA SER A 111 13.77 14.68 0.66
C SER A 111 14.00 14.03 2.02
N SER A 112 13.17 13.05 2.39
CA SER A 112 13.21 12.43 3.72
C SER A 112 13.37 10.91 3.60
N GLU A 113 14.06 10.34 4.57
CA GLU A 113 14.05 8.89 4.80
C GLU A 113 12.71 8.55 5.46
N PHE A 114 11.98 7.59 4.89
CA PHE A 114 10.74 7.09 5.48
C PHE A 114 11.04 5.84 6.31
N ASP A 115 10.41 5.74 7.48
CA ASP A 115 10.50 4.54 8.29
C ASP A 115 9.77 3.38 7.59
N ILE A 116 8.58 3.66 7.07
CA ILE A 116 7.71 2.63 6.50
C ILE A 116 7.17 3.08 5.14
N VAL A 117 7.26 2.17 4.17
CA VAL A 117 6.59 2.30 2.86
C VAL A 117 5.43 1.32 2.79
N ILE A 118 4.27 1.78 2.33
CA ILE A 118 3.08 0.94 2.12
C ILE A 118 2.68 1.08 0.65
N MET A 119 2.29 -0.03 0.01
CA MET A 119 1.75 0.01 -1.35
C MET A 119 0.79 -1.15 -1.63
N ASN A 120 -0.28 -0.83 -2.38
CA ASN A 120 -1.10 -1.80 -3.10
C ASN A 120 -0.93 -1.54 -4.60
N PRO A 121 0.17 -2.01 -5.21
CA PRO A 121 0.52 -1.66 -6.58
C PRO A 121 -0.37 -2.35 -7.62
N PRO A 122 -0.32 -1.96 -8.91
CA PRO A 122 -0.92 -2.74 -9.98
C PRO A 122 -0.31 -4.14 -10.02
N TRP A 123 -1.16 -5.19 -10.20
CA TRP A 123 -0.69 -6.59 -10.10
C TRP A 123 -0.25 -7.19 -11.43
N GLY A 124 -0.20 -6.41 -12.50
CA GLY A 124 0.28 -6.84 -13.79
C GLY A 124 -0.73 -7.61 -14.63
N PHE A 125 -2.03 -7.47 -14.36
CA PHE A 125 -3.10 -8.08 -15.15
C PHE A 125 -3.28 -7.44 -16.53
N GLN A 126 -3.01 -6.13 -16.65
CA GLN A 126 -3.09 -5.38 -17.89
C GLN A 126 -1.71 -5.22 -18.55
N LYS A 127 -0.71 -4.91 -17.74
CA LYS A 127 0.66 -4.70 -18.18
C LYS A 127 1.61 -5.50 -17.31
N GLU A 128 2.27 -6.48 -17.92
CA GLU A 128 3.29 -7.28 -17.22
C GLU A 128 4.32 -6.38 -16.54
N LYS A 129 4.63 -6.67 -15.28
CA LYS A 129 5.61 -5.92 -14.45
C LYS A 129 5.22 -4.45 -14.21
N ALA A 130 3.94 -4.12 -14.17
CA ALA A 130 3.45 -2.77 -13.90
C ALA A 130 3.85 -2.28 -12.50
N ASP A 131 3.99 -3.19 -11.53
CA ASP A 131 4.44 -2.96 -10.16
C ASP A 131 5.94 -2.66 -10.03
N ARG A 132 6.74 -3.10 -11.01
CA ARG A 132 8.20 -3.08 -10.87
C ARG A 132 8.81 -1.69 -10.60
N PRO A 133 8.39 -0.60 -11.25
CA PRO A 133 8.89 0.74 -10.93
C PRO A 133 8.65 1.16 -9.48
N LEU A 134 7.47 0.82 -8.92
CA LEU A 134 7.13 1.13 -7.53
C LEU A 134 7.99 0.32 -6.57
N LEU A 135 8.17 -0.98 -6.83
CA LEU A 135 9.01 -1.87 -6.02
C LEU A 135 10.47 -1.38 -6.01
N GLU A 136 11.05 -1.14 -7.19
CA GLU A 136 12.44 -0.67 -7.29
C GLU A 136 12.62 0.71 -6.62
N PHE A 137 11.64 1.59 -6.76
CA PHE A 137 11.66 2.89 -6.09
C PHE A 137 11.63 2.72 -4.56
N SER A 138 10.71 1.92 -4.04
CA SER A 138 10.58 1.69 -2.60
C SER A 138 11.84 1.11 -1.97
N PHE A 139 12.45 0.10 -2.62
CA PHE A 139 13.69 -0.51 -2.10
C PHE A 139 14.89 0.42 -2.14
N LYS A 140 14.94 1.37 -3.09
CA LYS A 140 16.00 2.40 -3.16
C LYS A 140 15.92 3.44 -2.04
N LEU A 141 14.75 3.65 -1.44
CA LEU A 141 14.56 4.59 -0.34
C LEU A 141 15.20 4.13 0.98
N ASN A 142 15.61 2.88 1.05
CA ASN A 142 16.26 2.31 2.22
C ASN A 142 15.42 2.36 3.51
N ALA A 143 14.08 2.34 3.39
CA ALA A 143 13.14 2.31 4.51
C ALA A 143 13.38 1.10 5.42
N ASP A 144 13.01 1.21 6.70
CA ASP A 144 13.13 0.11 7.66
C ASP A 144 12.26 -1.07 7.26
N SER A 145 11.01 -0.79 6.87
CA SER A 145 10.06 -1.80 6.42
C SER A 145 9.25 -1.33 5.21
N ILE A 146 8.96 -2.26 4.30
CA ILE A 146 8.16 -2.02 3.11
C ILE A 146 7.04 -3.06 3.07
N TYR A 147 5.78 -2.60 3.07
CA TYR A 147 4.61 -3.43 3.05
C TYR A 147 3.95 -3.41 1.67
N VAL A 148 3.74 -4.60 1.11
CA VAL A 148 3.19 -4.77 -0.24
C VAL A 148 2.03 -5.74 -0.20
N LEU A 149 0.83 -5.30 -0.65
CA LEU A 149 -0.28 -6.19 -0.93
C LEU A 149 -0.23 -6.61 -2.40
N HIS A 150 -0.18 -7.89 -2.67
CA HIS A 150 -0.10 -8.42 -4.03
C HIS A 150 -0.87 -9.72 -4.20
N SER A 151 -1.13 -10.12 -5.45
CA SER A 151 -1.69 -11.44 -5.75
C SER A 151 -0.84 -12.55 -5.14
N ALA A 152 -1.46 -13.55 -4.51
CA ALA A 152 -0.76 -14.71 -3.94
C ALA A 152 -0.01 -15.57 -5.00
N LYS A 153 -0.30 -15.34 -6.27
CA LYS A 153 0.33 -16.08 -7.39
C LYS A 153 1.64 -15.46 -7.88
N GLU A 154 1.99 -14.26 -7.38
CA GLU A 154 3.24 -13.61 -7.76
C GLU A 154 4.46 -14.40 -7.28
N LYS A 155 5.59 -14.28 -7.99
CA LYS A 155 6.83 -14.99 -7.69
C LYS A 155 8.07 -14.08 -7.78
N HIS A 156 7.88 -12.80 -8.12
CA HIS A 156 8.98 -11.90 -8.41
C HIS A 156 9.33 -10.96 -7.25
N LEU A 157 8.45 -10.79 -6.26
CA LEU A 157 8.67 -9.86 -5.17
C LEU A 157 9.91 -10.20 -4.35
N LEU A 158 10.03 -11.45 -3.88
CA LEU A 158 11.20 -11.90 -3.12
C LEU A 158 12.52 -11.78 -3.88
N PRO A 159 12.63 -12.24 -5.16
CA PRO A 159 13.83 -12.01 -5.97
C PRO A 159 14.20 -10.54 -6.08
N VAL A 160 13.24 -9.66 -6.39
CA VAL A 160 13.49 -8.22 -6.51
C VAL A 160 13.96 -7.64 -5.16
N ALA A 161 13.27 -7.93 -4.06
CA ALA A 161 13.67 -7.47 -2.73
C ALA A 161 15.11 -7.86 -2.38
N LYS A 162 15.47 -9.10 -2.68
CA LYS A 162 16.83 -9.63 -2.44
C LYS A 162 17.91 -8.87 -3.22
N ASP A 163 17.64 -8.46 -4.45
CA ASP A 163 18.56 -7.67 -5.27
C ASP A 163 18.89 -6.32 -4.62
N PHE A 164 18.00 -5.79 -3.77
CA PHE A 164 18.19 -4.58 -2.99
C PHE A 164 18.59 -4.82 -1.52
N GLY A 165 18.89 -6.07 -1.14
CA GLY A 165 19.35 -6.41 0.21
C GLY A 165 18.24 -6.50 1.26
N TYR A 166 16.99 -6.73 0.85
CA TYR A 166 15.87 -6.98 1.75
C TYR A 166 15.53 -8.46 1.85
N GLU A 167 15.09 -8.88 3.02
CA GLU A 167 14.40 -10.14 3.26
C GLU A 167 12.89 -9.91 3.25
N GLY A 168 12.10 -10.96 3.03
CA GLY A 168 10.64 -10.84 2.98
C GLY A 168 9.96 -11.91 3.82
N GLU A 169 8.87 -11.54 4.47
CA GLU A 169 8.00 -12.43 5.23
C GLU A 169 6.53 -12.13 4.90
N ILE A 170 5.68 -13.16 4.98
CA ILE A 170 4.24 -13.02 4.74
C ILE A 170 3.59 -12.59 6.06
N VAL A 171 2.89 -11.45 6.04
CA VAL A 171 2.15 -10.93 7.19
C VAL A 171 0.80 -11.64 7.33
N PHE A 172 0.05 -11.73 6.22
CA PHE A 172 -1.21 -12.47 6.13
C PHE A 172 -1.55 -12.82 4.69
N GLU A 173 -2.49 -13.75 4.54
CA GLU A 173 -3.15 -14.07 3.28
C GLU A 173 -4.66 -13.88 3.46
N THR A 174 -5.33 -13.36 2.43
CA THR A 174 -6.77 -13.14 2.45
C THR A 174 -7.36 -13.10 1.05
N ASP A 175 -8.68 -13.20 0.97
CA ASP A 175 -9.40 -12.98 -0.28
C ASP A 175 -9.63 -11.48 -0.52
N PHE A 176 -9.30 -11.03 -1.73
CA PHE A 176 -9.52 -9.66 -2.20
C PHE A 176 -10.59 -9.64 -3.29
N ARG A 177 -11.50 -8.68 -3.19
CA ARG A 177 -12.57 -8.50 -4.16
C ARG A 177 -12.13 -7.62 -5.31
N LEU A 178 -12.02 -8.18 -6.51
CA LEU A 178 -11.76 -7.44 -7.74
C LEU A 178 -13.07 -6.89 -8.34
N PRO A 179 -13.09 -5.61 -8.80
CA PRO A 179 -14.23 -5.06 -9.52
C PRO A 179 -14.48 -5.81 -10.84
N ALA A 180 -15.75 -5.92 -11.23
CA ALA A 180 -16.20 -6.62 -12.43
C ALA A 180 -15.81 -5.99 -13.78
N LYS A 181 -14.98 -4.96 -13.80
CA LYS A 181 -14.58 -4.22 -15.02
C LYS A 181 -13.67 -4.99 -15.97
N TYR A 182 -13.19 -6.16 -15.58
CA TYR A 182 -12.36 -7.00 -16.44
C TYR A 182 -13.24 -7.90 -17.31
N SER A 183 -13.29 -7.61 -18.59
CA SER A 183 -14.21 -8.12 -19.63
C SER A 183 -14.20 -9.63 -19.88
N HIS A 184 -13.47 -10.42 -19.10
CA HIS A 184 -13.41 -11.89 -19.27
C HIS A 184 -14.12 -12.67 -18.17
N HIS A 185 -14.79 -12.01 -17.22
CA HIS A 185 -15.51 -12.70 -16.15
C HIS A 185 -17.03 -12.50 -16.26
N THR A 186 -17.75 -13.58 -16.48
CA THR A 186 -19.22 -13.65 -16.48
C THR A 186 -19.86 -13.45 -15.09
N LYS A 187 -19.06 -13.28 -14.03
CA LYS A 187 -19.52 -12.98 -12.66
C LYS A 187 -19.22 -11.53 -12.30
N LYS A 188 -20.18 -10.87 -11.66
CA LYS A 188 -20.12 -9.44 -11.26
C LYS A 188 -18.96 -9.08 -10.32
N THR A 189 -18.33 -10.02 -9.64
CA THR A 189 -17.15 -9.87 -8.80
C THR A 189 -16.31 -11.13 -8.87
N ALA A 190 -14.99 -11.00 -8.98
CA ALA A 190 -14.05 -12.10 -8.82
C ALA A 190 -13.35 -11.95 -7.47
N MET A 191 -13.25 -13.04 -6.70
CA MET A 191 -12.38 -13.13 -5.54
C MET A 191 -11.02 -13.62 -6.00
N THR A 192 -9.96 -12.99 -5.51
CA THR A 192 -8.59 -13.43 -5.73
C THR A 192 -7.85 -13.47 -4.40
N GLU A 193 -7.03 -14.47 -4.23
CA GLU A 193 -6.18 -14.60 -3.05
C GLU A 193 -5.03 -13.62 -3.14
N VAL A 194 -4.79 -12.89 -2.07
CA VAL A 194 -3.72 -11.92 -1.94
C VAL A 194 -2.85 -12.19 -0.73
N ARG A 195 -1.61 -11.76 -0.82
CA ARG A 195 -0.63 -11.78 0.26
C ARG A 195 -0.21 -10.38 0.61
N CYS A 196 -0.17 -10.09 1.89
CA CYS A 196 0.57 -8.96 2.41
C CYS A 196 2.00 -9.42 2.75
N TRP A 197 2.97 -8.79 2.11
CA TRP A 197 4.39 -8.98 2.37
C TRP A 197 4.92 -7.85 3.25
N ARG A 198 5.80 -8.18 4.18
CA ARG A 198 6.71 -7.25 4.84
C ARG A 198 8.12 -7.53 4.33
N PHE A 199 8.74 -6.54 3.73
CA PHE A 199 10.17 -6.55 3.39
C PHE A 199 10.92 -5.71 4.41
N HIS A 200 12.03 -6.25 4.92
CA HIS A 200 12.78 -5.67 6.02
C HIS A 200 14.28 -5.89 5.82
N LYS A 201 15.10 -5.18 6.58
CA LYS A 201 16.55 -5.40 6.57
C LYS A 201 16.89 -6.78 7.13
N PRO A 202 18.01 -7.40 6.70
CA PRO A 202 18.44 -8.68 7.25
C PRO A 202 18.54 -8.64 8.77
N GLY A 203 17.97 -9.67 9.42
CA GLY A 203 17.98 -9.79 10.87
C GLY A 203 16.82 -9.11 11.61
N ASP A 204 15.93 -8.40 10.91
CA ASP A 204 14.72 -7.78 11.51
C ASP A 204 13.44 -8.59 11.26
N LYS A 205 13.55 -9.91 11.17
CA LYS A 205 12.40 -10.80 11.03
C LYS A 205 11.55 -10.80 12.30
N LYS A 206 10.24 -10.56 12.16
CA LYS A 206 9.30 -10.46 13.29
C LYS A 206 8.25 -11.55 13.32
N ILE A 207 8.00 -12.23 12.18
CA ILE A 207 7.04 -13.32 12.11
C ILE A 207 7.76 -14.65 12.30
N ILE A 208 7.39 -15.39 13.34
CA ILE A 208 7.90 -16.74 13.60
C ILE A 208 6.96 -17.71 12.89
N SER A 209 7.47 -18.42 11.89
CA SER A 209 6.73 -19.33 11.01
C SER A 209 6.12 -20.58 11.68
N GLU A 210 6.17 -20.72 13.00
CA GLU A 210 5.72 -21.91 13.75
C GLU A 210 4.41 -21.74 14.51
N GLN A 211 3.69 -20.62 14.41
CA GLN A 211 2.43 -20.41 15.15
C GLN A 211 1.15 -20.46 14.31
N ILE A 212 1.20 -20.94 13.07
CA ILE A 212 -0.02 -21.05 12.21
C ILE A 212 -0.59 -22.48 12.12
N LEU A 213 -0.06 -23.42 12.86
CA LEU A 213 -0.53 -24.82 12.79
C LEU A 213 -0.85 -25.40 14.18
N ASP A 214 -1.71 -24.79 14.98
CA ASP A 214 -2.44 -25.48 16.04
C ASP A 214 -3.41 -24.52 16.75
N GLU A 215 -4.57 -24.26 16.11
CA GLU A 215 -5.84 -24.03 16.82
C GLU A 215 -7.01 -24.20 15.85
#